data_f5e52c8beb7cb4bd83fa72da652b1875
#
_entry.id   f5e52c8beb7cb4bd83fa72da652b1875
#
_cell.length_a   1.000
_cell.length_b   1.000
_cell.length_c   1.000
_cell.angle_alpha   90.00
_cell.angle_beta   90.00
_cell.angle_gamma   90.00
#
_symmetry.space_group_name_H-M   'P 1'
#
loop_
_entity.id
_entity.type
_entity.pdbx_description
1 polymer ?
#
loop_
_entity_poly.entity_id
_entity_poly.type
_entity_poly.pdbx_seq_one_letter_code
_entity_poly.pdbx_strand_id
1 'polypeptide(L)'
;MTEKNISEHGISARSRANLLEAMHGEAFAFAKYKLFAKQARLHGDNELGNLFDKTADQEYMEHFTEQADLVQLAGTDEQDVTDAISGESFEVDTLYKRFAEEARADGDEQVAHRFEEIRRDEAFHQLAFQEALIKLQTRDRTMKGSMGRSAKAHDF
;
A
#
# COMPACT_ATOMS: atom_id res chain seq x y z
N MET A 1 11.56 -34.76 -12.80
CA MET A 1 10.30 -34.01 -13.02
C MET A 1 10.20 -32.98 -11.90
N THR A 2 10.46 -31.73 -12.20
CA THR A 2 10.36 -30.65 -11.21
C THR A 2 8.90 -30.37 -10.98
N GLU A 3 8.40 -30.63 -9.75
CA GLU A 3 7.08 -30.16 -9.31
C GLU A 3 7.02 -28.67 -9.53
N LYS A 4 6.07 -28.21 -10.36
CA LYS A 4 5.72 -26.79 -10.47
C LYS A 4 5.11 -26.40 -9.12
N ASN A 5 5.84 -25.61 -8.34
CA ASN A 5 5.27 -24.89 -7.20
C ASN A 5 4.21 -23.90 -7.75
N ILE A 6 2.97 -24.33 -7.82
CA ILE A 6 1.82 -23.50 -8.20
C ILE A 6 1.32 -22.88 -6.91
N SER A 7 1.21 -21.56 -6.87
CA SER A 7 0.57 -20.84 -5.74
C SER A 7 -0.91 -21.24 -5.63
N GLU A 8 -1.54 -20.98 -4.49
CA GLU A 8 -2.96 -21.25 -4.25
C GLU A 8 -3.89 -20.63 -5.32
N HIS A 9 -3.39 -19.68 -6.12
CA HIS A 9 -4.13 -18.95 -7.16
C HIS A 9 -3.75 -19.35 -8.60
N GLY A 10 -3.14 -20.51 -8.81
CA GLY A 10 -2.88 -21.05 -10.15
C GLY A 10 -1.68 -20.46 -10.90
N ILE A 11 -0.96 -19.45 -10.34
CA ILE A 11 0.27 -18.90 -10.92
C ILE A 11 1.52 -19.47 -10.21
N SER A 12 2.63 -19.59 -10.95
CA SER A 12 3.89 -20.07 -10.37
C SER A 12 4.48 -19.05 -9.38
N ALA A 13 5.27 -19.53 -8.42
CA ALA A 13 5.99 -18.65 -7.49
C ALA A 13 6.88 -17.63 -8.22
N ARG A 14 7.50 -18.02 -9.34
CA ARG A 14 8.30 -17.13 -10.18
C ARG A 14 7.43 -16.03 -10.81
N SER A 15 6.29 -16.38 -11.39
CA SER A 15 5.37 -15.38 -11.97
C SER A 15 4.85 -14.41 -10.91
N ARG A 16 4.52 -14.92 -9.73
CA ARG A 16 4.12 -14.06 -8.60
C ARG A 16 5.23 -13.08 -8.21
N ALA A 17 6.47 -13.55 -8.08
CA ALA A 17 7.61 -12.69 -7.75
C ALA A 17 7.83 -11.61 -8.83
N ASN A 18 7.76 -11.99 -10.11
CA ASN A 18 7.90 -11.04 -11.21
C ASN A 18 6.77 -9.99 -11.23
N LEU A 19 5.52 -10.39 -10.94
CA LEU A 19 4.40 -9.44 -10.83
C LEU A 19 4.62 -8.43 -9.70
N LEU A 20 5.04 -8.89 -8.52
CA LEU A 20 5.34 -8.00 -7.38
C LEU A 20 6.48 -7.02 -7.69
N GLU A 21 7.54 -7.49 -8.36
CA GLU A 21 8.65 -6.64 -8.79
C GLU A 21 8.19 -5.61 -9.82
N ALA A 22 7.41 -6.02 -10.84
CA ALA A 22 6.85 -5.12 -11.83
C ALA A 22 5.96 -4.05 -11.18
N MET A 23 5.06 -4.44 -10.29
CA MET A 23 4.17 -3.52 -9.56
C MET A 23 4.93 -2.45 -8.78
N HIS A 24 6.08 -2.76 -8.18
CA HIS A 24 6.94 -1.75 -7.55
C HIS A 24 7.45 -0.74 -8.58
N GLY A 25 7.80 -1.21 -9.79
CA GLY A 25 8.19 -0.34 -10.91
C GLY A 25 7.06 0.60 -11.32
N GLU A 26 5.85 0.08 -11.52
CA GLU A 26 4.68 0.85 -11.94
C GLU A 26 4.24 1.87 -10.87
N ALA A 27 4.23 1.48 -9.59
CA ALA A 27 3.92 2.39 -8.49
C ALA A 27 4.93 3.54 -8.41
N PHE A 28 6.21 3.26 -8.57
CA PHE A 28 7.26 4.30 -8.59
C PHE A 28 7.18 5.16 -9.86
N ALA A 29 6.88 4.58 -11.02
CA ALA A 29 6.67 5.32 -12.26
C ALA A 29 5.47 6.28 -12.14
N PHE A 30 4.35 5.83 -11.59
CA PHE A 30 3.19 6.66 -11.27
C PHE A 30 3.58 7.90 -10.44
N ALA A 31 4.19 7.68 -9.28
CA ALA A 31 4.56 8.78 -8.39
C ALA A 31 5.58 9.74 -9.04
N LYS A 32 6.57 9.19 -9.73
CA LYS A 32 7.60 9.95 -10.45
C LYS A 32 7.02 10.79 -11.58
N TYR A 33 6.11 10.25 -12.38
CA TYR A 33 5.49 10.99 -13.49
C TYR A 33 4.53 12.07 -12.99
N LYS A 34 3.81 11.87 -11.89
CA LYS A 34 3.04 12.95 -11.24
C LYS A 34 3.95 14.11 -10.79
N LEU A 35 5.13 13.80 -10.24
CA LEU A 35 6.12 14.81 -9.91
C LEU A 35 6.65 15.54 -11.16
N PHE A 36 6.95 14.82 -12.24
CA PHE A 36 7.42 15.39 -13.50
C PHE A 36 6.36 16.25 -14.19
N ALA A 37 5.08 15.83 -14.14
CA ALA A 37 3.96 16.63 -14.64
C ALA A 37 3.87 17.99 -13.93
N LYS A 38 3.98 17.98 -12.58
CA LYS A 38 4.02 19.21 -11.79
C LYS A 38 5.20 20.10 -12.20
N GLN A 39 6.39 19.53 -12.36
CA GLN A 39 7.58 20.28 -12.72
C GLN A 39 7.50 20.87 -14.14
N ALA A 40 7.00 20.10 -15.13
CA ALA A 40 6.81 20.60 -16.49
C ALA A 40 5.89 21.83 -16.52
N ARG A 41 4.79 21.80 -15.76
CA ARG A 41 3.88 22.97 -15.65
C ARG A 41 4.52 24.18 -14.98
N LEU A 42 5.38 23.97 -13.98
CA LEU A 42 6.14 25.08 -13.38
C LEU A 42 7.10 25.72 -14.37
N HIS A 43 7.58 24.99 -15.37
CA HIS A 43 8.39 25.51 -16.47
C HIS A 43 7.55 26.06 -17.64
N GLY A 44 6.21 26.05 -17.54
CA GLY A 44 5.30 26.56 -18.55
C GLY A 44 4.93 25.55 -19.64
N ASP A 45 5.40 24.30 -19.56
CA ASP A 45 5.11 23.25 -20.54
C ASP A 45 3.91 22.40 -20.10
N ASN A 46 2.71 22.87 -20.43
CA ASN A 46 1.48 22.19 -20.10
C ASN A 46 1.26 20.90 -20.93
N GLU A 47 1.77 20.88 -22.17
CA GLU A 47 1.62 19.70 -23.05
C GLU A 47 2.42 18.52 -22.49
N LEU A 48 3.68 18.76 -22.13
CA LEU A 48 4.52 17.75 -21.46
C LEU A 48 3.94 17.34 -20.11
N GLY A 49 3.39 18.30 -19.34
CA GLY A 49 2.70 18.02 -18.09
C GLY A 49 1.50 17.08 -18.27
N ASN A 50 0.72 17.29 -19.31
CA ASN A 50 -0.43 16.43 -19.64
C ASN A 50 0.00 15.04 -20.13
N LEU A 51 1.10 14.94 -20.88
CA LEU A 51 1.66 13.65 -21.28
C LEU A 51 2.06 12.82 -20.04
N PHE A 52 2.82 13.44 -19.12
CA PHE A 52 3.21 12.74 -17.88
C PHE A 52 2.01 12.32 -17.03
N ASP A 53 0.99 13.17 -16.87
CA ASP A 53 -0.21 12.79 -16.10
C ASP A 53 -0.95 11.63 -16.74
N LYS A 54 -1.14 11.66 -18.06
CA LYS A 54 -1.82 10.57 -18.78
C LYS A 54 -1.05 9.25 -18.64
N THR A 55 0.28 9.31 -18.78
CA THR A 55 1.11 8.11 -18.63
C THR A 55 1.05 7.59 -17.19
N ALA A 56 1.16 8.48 -16.18
CA ALA A 56 1.03 8.08 -14.78
C ALA A 56 -0.32 7.39 -14.49
N ASP A 57 -1.42 7.95 -14.99
CA ASP A 57 -2.74 7.35 -14.80
C ASP A 57 -2.83 5.96 -15.42
N GLN A 58 -2.17 5.70 -16.56
CA GLN A 58 -2.09 4.38 -17.18
C GLN A 58 -1.26 3.40 -16.34
N GLU A 59 -0.10 3.83 -15.81
CA GLU A 59 0.75 2.98 -14.94
C GLU A 59 -0.02 2.47 -13.71
N TYR A 60 -0.88 3.32 -13.11
CA TYR A 60 -1.67 2.92 -11.96
C TYR A 60 -2.94 2.16 -12.36
N MET A 61 -3.78 2.74 -13.24
CA MET A 61 -5.14 2.27 -13.51
C MET A 61 -5.19 0.99 -14.35
N GLU A 62 -4.15 0.75 -15.17
CA GLU A 62 -4.05 -0.43 -16.01
C GLU A 62 -2.95 -1.35 -15.47
N HIS A 63 -1.67 -0.96 -15.59
CA HIS A 63 -0.55 -1.88 -15.32
C HIS A 63 -0.51 -2.34 -13.86
N PHE A 64 -0.57 -1.44 -12.88
CA PHE A 64 -0.51 -1.82 -11.47
C PHE A 64 -1.75 -2.61 -11.04
N THR A 65 -2.96 -2.12 -11.36
CA THR A 65 -4.21 -2.75 -10.88
C THR A 65 -4.43 -4.12 -11.50
N GLU A 66 -4.15 -4.30 -12.80
CA GLU A 66 -4.27 -5.61 -13.47
C GLU A 66 -3.29 -6.66 -12.88
N GLN A 67 -2.08 -6.24 -12.56
CA GLN A 67 -1.11 -7.11 -11.89
C GLN A 67 -1.50 -7.40 -10.45
N ALA A 68 -2.04 -6.42 -9.73
CA ALA A 68 -2.54 -6.56 -8.36
C ALA A 68 -3.67 -7.59 -8.27
N ASP A 69 -4.59 -7.58 -9.24
CA ASP A 69 -5.67 -8.57 -9.34
C ASP A 69 -5.13 -9.99 -9.54
N LEU A 70 -4.13 -10.16 -10.40
CA LEU A 70 -3.51 -11.48 -10.65
C LEU A 70 -2.84 -12.08 -9.41
N VAL A 71 -2.30 -11.25 -8.52
CA VAL A 71 -1.68 -11.70 -7.27
C VAL A 71 -2.62 -11.63 -6.08
N GLN A 72 -3.86 -11.14 -6.27
CA GLN A 72 -4.84 -10.88 -5.21
C GLN A 72 -4.25 -10.03 -4.09
N LEU A 73 -3.71 -8.86 -4.48
CA LEU A 73 -3.04 -7.94 -3.55
C LEU A 73 -4.03 -7.38 -2.53
N ALA A 74 -5.21 -6.96 -2.99
CA ALA A 74 -6.29 -6.49 -2.13
C ALA A 74 -7.17 -7.68 -1.68
N GLY A 75 -7.53 -7.69 -0.41
CA GLY A 75 -8.35 -8.71 0.22
C GLY A 75 -9.67 -8.14 0.76
N THR A 76 -10.02 -8.55 1.98
CA THR A 76 -11.12 -7.92 2.73
C THR A 76 -10.63 -6.66 3.41
N ASP A 77 -11.55 -5.72 3.71
CA ASP A 77 -11.20 -4.49 4.45
C ASP A 77 -10.35 -4.76 5.70
N GLU A 78 -10.64 -5.86 6.43
CA GLU A 78 -9.89 -6.24 7.64
C GLU A 78 -8.47 -6.73 7.31
N GLN A 79 -8.32 -7.49 6.23
CA GLN A 79 -7.00 -7.96 5.76
C GLN A 79 -6.15 -6.79 5.28
N ASP A 80 -6.73 -5.89 4.46
CA ASP A 80 -6.02 -4.75 3.89
C ASP A 80 -5.56 -3.78 4.99
N VAL A 81 -6.43 -3.49 5.98
CA VAL A 81 -6.05 -2.65 7.13
C VAL A 81 -4.99 -3.34 8.01
N THR A 82 -5.04 -4.66 8.16
CA THR A 82 -4.02 -5.41 8.92
C THR A 82 -2.66 -5.37 8.21
N ASP A 83 -2.66 -5.51 6.89
CA ASP A 83 -1.45 -5.39 6.08
C ASP A 83 -0.85 -3.97 6.16
N ALA A 84 -1.70 -2.94 6.05
CA ALA A 84 -1.29 -1.55 6.24
C ALA A 84 -0.63 -1.31 7.60
N ILE A 85 -1.25 -1.78 8.71
CA ILE A 85 -0.66 -1.68 10.07
C ILE A 85 0.73 -2.35 10.11
N SER A 86 0.90 -3.50 9.45
CA SER A 86 2.18 -4.21 9.40
C SER A 86 3.24 -3.41 8.64
N GLY A 87 2.88 -2.80 7.52
CA GLY A 87 3.75 -1.92 6.73
C GLY A 87 4.22 -0.71 7.55
N GLU A 88 3.27 0.06 8.09
CA GLU A 88 3.57 1.24 8.89
C GLU A 88 4.43 0.89 10.13
N SER A 89 4.14 -0.25 10.78
CA SER A 89 4.95 -0.71 11.92
C SER A 89 6.41 -0.98 11.52
N PHE A 90 6.63 -1.63 10.38
CA PHE A 90 7.96 -1.87 9.86
C PHE A 90 8.69 -0.56 9.52
N GLU A 91 8.00 0.41 8.94
CA GLU A 91 8.56 1.71 8.59
C GLU A 91 8.95 2.51 9.84
N VAL A 92 8.07 2.53 10.86
CA VAL A 92 8.33 3.22 12.14
C VAL A 92 9.45 2.56 12.94
N ASP A 93 9.39 1.24 13.11
CA ASP A 93 10.25 0.55 14.09
C ASP A 93 11.61 0.16 13.50
N THR A 94 11.67 -0.01 12.17
CA THR A 94 12.84 -0.58 11.51
C THR A 94 13.40 0.34 10.43
N LEU A 95 12.61 0.65 9.40
CA LEU A 95 13.10 1.22 8.15
C LEU A 95 13.63 2.64 8.34
N TYR A 96 12.76 3.59 8.69
CA TYR A 96 13.13 5.00 8.81
C TYR A 96 14.02 5.27 10.03
N LYS A 97 13.91 4.48 11.09
CA LYS A 97 14.86 4.54 12.20
C LYS A 97 16.28 4.25 11.73
N ARG A 98 16.46 3.13 11.03
CA ARG A 98 17.77 2.74 10.49
C ARG A 98 18.30 3.78 9.50
N PHE A 99 17.48 4.23 8.56
CA PHE A 99 17.88 5.21 7.56
C PHE A 99 18.30 6.55 8.17
N ALA A 100 17.63 7.02 9.23
CA ALA A 100 18.02 8.22 9.93
C ALA A 100 19.36 8.05 10.66
N GLU A 101 19.61 6.88 11.26
CA GLU A 101 20.88 6.55 11.92
C GLU A 101 22.04 6.48 10.90
N GLU A 102 21.84 5.79 9.77
CA GLU A 102 22.82 5.66 8.68
C GLU A 102 23.15 7.05 8.08
N ALA A 103 22.14 7.88 7.77
CA ALA A 103 22.37 9.22 7.24
C ALA A 103 23.17 10.12 8.20
N ARG A 104 22.94 10.03 9.53
CA ARG A 104 23.76 10.75 10.51
C ARG A 104 25.20 10.26 10.54
N ALA A 105 25.41 8.95 10.45
CA ALA A 105 26.75 8.39 10.42
C ALA A 105 27.56 8.86 9.22
N ASP A 106 26.86 9.13 8.07
CA ASP A 106 27.44 9.66 6.85
C ASP A 106 27.58 11.20 6.85
N GLY A 107 27.04 11.88 7.86
CA GLY A 107 27.07 13.35 7.98
C GLY A 107 25.93 14.06 7.21
N ASP A 108 24.95 13.32 6.70
CA ASP A 108 23.82 13.82 5.93
C ASP A 108 22.65 14.25 6.83
N GLU A 109 22.88 15.20 7.73
CA GLU A 109 21.92 15.64 8.76
C GLU A 109 20.55 16.05 8.21
N GLN A 110 20.50 16.69 7.06
CA GLN A 110 19.23 17.07 6.42
C GLN A 110 18.41 15.85 6.00
N VAL A 111 19.07 14.81 5.51
CA VAL A 111 18.45 13.55 5.10
C VAL A 111 17.96 12.79 6.35
N ALA A 112 18.80 12.71 7.38
CA ALA A 112 18.43 12.10 8.65
C ALA A 112 17.20 12.76 9.27
N HIS A 113 17.17 14.09 9.31
CA HIS A 113 16.01 14.84 9.82
C HIS A 113 14.74 14.54 9.01
N ARG A 114 14.85 14.44 7.68
CA ARG A 114 13.71 14.09 6.82
C ARG A 114 13.19 12.69 7.09
N PHE A 115 14.06 11.70 7.29
CA PHE A 115 13.63 10.35 7.67
C PHE A 115 12.93 10.31 9.03
N GLU A 116 13.36 11.13 10.00
CA GLU A 116 12.66 11.24 11.29
C GLU A 116 11.30 11.93 11.18
N GLU A 117 11.14 12.91 10.29
CA GLU A 117 9.84 13.50 10.01
C GLU A 117 8.89 12.46 9.44
N ILE A 118 9.30 11.75 8.38
CA ILE A 118 8.49 10.69 7.76
C ILE A 118 8.14 9.63 8.83
N ARG A 119 9.10 9.16 9.61
CA ARG A 119 8.86 8.18 10.67
C ARG A 119 7.76 8.60 11.65
N ARG A 120 7.66 9.89 11.96
CA ARG A 120 6.57 10.41 12.81
C ARG A 120 5.22 10.39 12.10
N ASP A 121 5.22 10.69 10.81
CA ASP A 121 3.99 10.65 10.01
C ASP A 121 3.48 9.20 9.90
N GLU A 122 4.38 8.21 9.67
CA GLU A 122 4.00 6.80 9.62
C GLU A 122 3.48 6.27 10.97
N ALA A 123 3.96 6.81 12.10
CA ALA A 123 3.38 6.49 13.41
C ALA A 123 1.92 6.99 13.55
N PHE A 124 1.58 8.12 12.95
CA PHE A 124 0.18 8.58 12.90
C PHE A 124 -0.67 7.72 11.96
N HIS A 125 -0.15 7.31 10.81
CA HIS A 125 -0.84 6.38 9.90
C HIS A 125 -1.12 5.05 10.60
N GLN A 126 -0.13 4.48 11.27
CA GLN A 126 -0.27 3.25 12.05
C GLN A 126 -1.43 3.34 13.07
N LEU A 127 -1.48 4.42 13.86
CA LEU A 127 -2.56 4.65 14.83
C LEU A 127 -3.92 4.77 14.14
N ALA A 128 -4.00 5.48 13.02
CA ALA A 128 -5.23 5.66 12.28
C ALA A 128 -5.77 4.31 11.74
N PHE A 129 -4.89 3.46 11.20
CA PHE A 129 -5.27 2.12 10.75
C PHE A 129 -5.66 1.19 11.91
N GLN A 130 -5.00 1.28 13.07
CA GLN A 130 -5.40 0.53 14.27
C GLN A 130 -6.81 0.91 14.74
N GLU A 131 -7.13 2.21 14.74
CA GLU A 131 -8.50 2.68 15.04
C GLU A 131 -9.52 2.18 14.01
N ALA A 132 -9.17 2.19 12.72
CA ALA A 132 -10.03 1.67 11.65
C ALA A 132 -10.32 0.18 11.85
N LEU A 133 -9.32 -0.63 12.20
CA LEU A 133 -9.46 -2.05 12.47
C LEU A 133 -10.44 -2.31 13.62
N ILE A 134 -10.33 -1.56 14.73
CA ILE A 134 -11.24 -1.67 15.87
C ILE A 134 -12.68 -1.36 15.45
N LYS A 135 -12.89 -0.33 14.61
CA LYS A 135 -14.22 0.03 14.09
C LYS A 135 -14.82 -1.05 13.21
N LEU A 136 -14.01 -1.65 12.31
CA LEU A 136 -14.43 -2.77 11.45
C LEU A 136 -14.89 -3.96 12.31
N GLN A 137 -14.08 -4.40 13.26
CA GLN A 137 -14.38 -5.53 14.14
C GLN A 137 -15.61 -5.30 15.02
N THR A 138 -15.83 -4.07 15.47
CA THR A 138 -16.99 -3.70 16.28
C THR A 138 -18.26 -3.73 15.44
N ARG A 139 -18.23 -3.21 14.21
CA ARG A 139 -19.34 -3.24 13.25
C ARG A 139 -19.78 -4.68 12.96
N ASP A 140 -18.83 -5.57 12.70
CA ASP A 140 -19.11 -6.98 12.37
C ASP A 140 -19.71 -7.74 13.55
N ARG A 141 -19.26 -7.50 14.78
CA ARG A 141 -19.87 -8.07 15.99
C ARG A 141 -21.30 -7.61 16.17
N THR A 142 -21.60 -6.33 15.90
CA THR A 142 -22.94 -5.78 16.03
C THR A 142 -23.90 -6.38 15.00
N MET A 143 -23.46 -6.54 13.75
CA MET A 143 -24.24 -7.18 12.70
C MET A 143 -24.54 -8.66 13.00
N LYS A 144 -23.54 -9.43 13.40
CA LYS A 144 -23.72 -10.83 13.78
C LYS A 144 -24.65 -10.98 15.00
N GLY A 145 -24.56 -10.08 15.97
CA GLY A 145 -25.43 -10.05 17.15
C GLY A 145 -26.89 -9.68 16.84
N SER A 146 -27.15 -8.88 15.80
CA SER A 146 -28.51 -8.54 15.36
C SER A 146 -29.17 -9.68 14.58
N MET A 147 -28.43 -10.36 13.71
CA MET A 147 -28.93 -11.53 12.97
C MET A 147 -29.26 -12.71 13.90
N GLY A 148 -28.46 -12.96 14.92
CA GLY A 148 -28.72 -14.02 15.91
C GLY A 148 -29.93 -13.76 16.81
N ARG A 149 -30.38 -12.52 16.95
CA ARG A 149 -31.61 -12.18 17.68
C ARG A 149 -32.88 -12.30 16.82
N SER A 150 -32.79 -12.07 15.54
CA SER A 150 -33.93 -12.24 14.61
C SER A 150 -34.30 -13.71 14.40
N ALA A 151 -33.33 -14.62 14.43
CA ALA A 151 -33.59 -16.06 14.29
C ALA A 151 -34.27 -16.71 15.50
N LYS A 152 -34.23 -16.09 16.69
CA LYS A 152 -34.89 -16.60 17.91
C LYS A 152 -36.31 -16.09 18.15
N ALA A 153 -36.86 -15.23 17.30
CA ALA A 153 -38.16 -14.60 17.45
C ALA A 153 -39.31 -15.33 16.68
N HIS A 154 -39.04 -16.49 16.07
CA HIS A 154 -40.04 -17.23 15.27
C HIS A 154 -40.41 -18.63 15.81
N ASP A 155 -40.07 -18.94 17.06
CA ASP A 155 -40.55 -20.15 17.73
C ASP A 155 -41.50 -19.79 18.88
N PHE A 156 -42.74 -19.38 18.51
CA PHE A 156 -43.93 -19.46 19.36
C PHE A 156 -45.19 -19.56 18.48
#